data_4d804b0226b6e80b63a3a6c7a10afea5
#
_entry.id   4d804b0226b6e80b63a3a6c7a10afea5
#
_cell.length_a   1.000
_cell.length_b   1.000
_cell.length_c   1.000
_cell.angle_alpha   90.00
_cell.angle_beta   90.00
_cell.angle_gamma   90.00
#
_symmetry.space_group_name_H-M   'P 1'
#
loop_
_entity.id
_entity.type
_entity.pdbx_description
1 polymer ?
#
loop_
_entity_poly.entity_id
_entity_poly.type
_entity_poly.pdbx_seq_one_letter_code
_entity_poly.pdbx_strand_id
1 'polypeptide(L)'
;LQDLAGRSKIDFALKRSADAPLQFDGKIALENARVRYDDHSFSDVQGEVTFTPNEIKTEKLRAQVSGSPIQLQLAMKDYDSDDGTFDLAIESAGVRAGVVTSLLLDTGTLKDPGIVRGAVRYSGSFNTKIRRKFVGNLDLQNVQVAVHPLLQPLRELNGKVKIDEAGVDFQNIHASLVGFPASASGRWRYGEKTQLLFDFAAPNLDITYLISQIDPESSDFYANLVAEGKIALNNGRIKNFEFSDLKTNATIDHRVWRLTDLTARSSGGTIVGVTTIFDRPDTLGVVAEPKIGGVPVQAFLNWFNVTNTEMTGKVNFTGKLETVGKNDRERKQNLNGAFNLRIEDGTINRMRILVQILNLLDLSRWFTFQLPDLTKQGIRFRAITGDFKVNKGVYFTENLVVDSSDLRVTGAGKIDVPKDELDFVVAVRPFAGMDSAMNYIPILGRGIAAIKNSFLVASFNVTGRIDDPTITPAPLGTLTEWFWGVLGIPKNIIGLGEAEKIEEPKEATNPPAK
;
A
#
# COMPACT_ATOMS: atom_id res chain seq x y z
N LEU A 1 -2.01 -48.41 14.89
CA LEU A 1 -1.29 -49.10 13.82
C LEU A 1 -2.22 -50.11 13.19
N GLN A 2 -2.44 -50.02 11.89
CA GLN A 2 -3.26 -50.92 11.09
C GLN A 2 -2.39 -51.47 9.94
N ASP A 3 -2.80 -52.62 9.38
CA ASP A 3 -2.19 -53.24 8.18
C ASP A 3 -0.67 -53.46 8.30
N LEU A 4 -0.22 -54.05 9.39
CA LEU A 4 1.17 -54.46 9.53
C LEU A 4 1.48 -55.67 8.65
N ALA A 5 2.39 -55.53 7.70
CA ALA A 5 2.85 -56.60 6.81
C ALA A 5 4.37 -56.49 6.61
N GLY A 6 5.02 -57.59 6.23
CA GLY A 6 6.46 -57.62 5.98
C GLY A 6 7.16 -58.68 6.79
N ARG A 7 8.49 -58.59 6.91
CA ARG A 7 9.32 -59.49 7.70
C ARG A 7 9.88 -58.72 8.91
N SER A 8 9.83 -59.39 10.07
CA SER A 8 10.48 -58.88 11.28
C SER A 8 11.21 -60.02 12.00
N LYS A 9 12.34 -59.71 12.58
CA LYS A 9 13.03 -60.55 13.53
C LYS A 9 12.90 -59.92 14.90
N ILE A 10 12.40 -60.70 15.86
CA ILE A 10 12.18 -60.23 17.23
C ILE A 10 13.12 -61.04 18.13
N ASP A 11 14.00 -60.30 18.83
CA ASP A 11 14.80 -60.83 19.93
C ASP A 11 14.23 -60.25 21.24
N PHE A 12 13.87 -61.09 22.19
CA PHE A 12 13.15 -60.70 23.37
C PHE A 12 13.65 -61.45 24.60
N ALA A 13 13.96 -60.71 25.66
CA ALA A 13 14.35 -61.25 26.95
C ALA A 13 13.35 -60.85 28.03
N LEU A 14 12.95 -61.78 28.86
CA LEU A 14 12.03 -61.61 29.97
C LEU A 14 12.70 -61.99 31.27
N LYS A 15 12.71 -61.10 32.26
CA LYS A 15 13.22 -61.34 33.62
C LYS A 15 12.12 -61.07 34.63
N ARG A 16 11.84 -62.02 35.48
CA ARG A 16 10.90 -61.91 36.58
C ARG A 16 11.60 -62.23 37.91
N SER A 17 11.59 -61.30 38.85
CA SER A 17 11.99 -61.50 40.24
C SER A 17 10.74 -61.57 41.13
N ALA A 18 10.80 -62.29 42.24
CA ALA A 18 9.62 -62.55 43.07
C ALA A 18 8.93 -61.26 43.59
N ASP A 19 9.69 -60.19 43.82
CA ASP A 19 9.19 -58.97 44.46
C ASP A 19 9.45 -57.69 43.59
N ALA A 20 9.75 -57.88 42.29
CA ALA A 20 10.02 -56.77 41.39
C ALA A 20 9.05 -56.77 40.20
N PRO A 21 8.73 -55.59 39.61
CA PRO A 21 7.95 -55.52 38.38
C PRO A 21 8.64 -56.27 37.25
N LEU A 22 7.83 -56.79 36.35
CA LEU A 22 8.29 -57.53 35.16
C LEU A 22 9.27 -56.69 34.36
N GLN A 23 10.49 -57.17 34.23
CA GLN A 23 11.49 -56.55 33.37
C GLN A 23 11.53 -57.28 32.02
N PHE A 24 11.48 -56.54 30.96
CA PHE A 24 11.67 -57.04 29.59
C PHE A 24 12.57 -56.11 28.82
N ASP A 25 13.35 -56.67 27.95
CA ASP A 25 14.07 -55.94 26.91
C ASP A 25 13.95 -56.69 25.62
N GLY A 26 13.81 -55.94 24.55
CA GLY A 26 13.63 -56.55 23.25
C GLY A 26 14.09 -55.64 22.12
N LYS A 27 14.28 -56.29 20.98
CA LYS A 27 14.71 -55.67 19.74
C LYS A 27 13.90 -56.26 18.59
N ILE A 28 13.36 -55.35 17.77
CA ILE A 28 12.66 -55.72 16.54
C ILE A 28 13.47 -55.19 15.37
N ALA A 29 13.99 -56.08 14.56
CA ALA A 29 14.57 -55.77 13.27
C ALA A 29 13.49 -55.85 12.19
N LEU A 30 13.22 -54.76 11.52
CA LEU A 30 12.25 -54.65 10.43
C LEU A 30 12.93 -54.77 9.08
N GLU A 31 12.40 -55.65 8.19
CA GLU A 31 12.88 -55.83 6.84
C GLU A 31 11.70 -55.69 5.87
N ASN A 32 11.71 -54.61 5.10
CA ASN A 32 10.67 -54.33 4.10
C ASN A 32 9.25 -54.35 4.71
N ALA A 33 9.10 -53.87 5.93
CA ALA A 33 7.81 -53.84 6.58
C ALA A 33 6.92 -52.75 5.96
N ARG A 34 5.63 -52.97 6.05
CA ARG A 34 4.59 -51.98 5.70
C ARG A 34 3.76 -51.74 6.93
N VAL A 35 3.53 -50.48 7.19
CA VAL A 35 2.77 -50.02 8.35
C VAL A 35 1.80 -48.94 7.89
N ARG A 36 0.55 -49.02 8.33
CA ARG A 36 -0.42 -47.95 8.17
C ARG A 36 -0.67 -47.25 9.51
N TYR A 37 -0.53 -45.96 9.49
CA TYR A 37 -0.85 -45.11 10.62
C TYR A 37 -1.76 -43.99 10.13
N ASP A 38 -2.98 -43.96 10.65
CA ASP A 38 -4.04 -43.10 10.14
C ASP A 38 -4.22 -43.24 8.62
N ASP A 39 -4.27 -42.18 7.85
CA ASP A 39 -4.39 -42.21 6.39
C ASP A 39 -3.04 -42.42 5.66
N HIS A 40 -1.93 -42.60 6.40
CA HIS A 40 -0.59 -42.72 5.83
C HIS A 40 -0.09 -44.15 5.77
N SER A 41 0.33 -44.56 4.58
CA SER A 41 1.00 -45.84 4.36
C SER A 41 2.51 -45.63 4.31
N PHE A 42 3.21 -46.27 5.24
CA PHE A 42 4.66 -46.37 5.24
C PHE A 42 5.05 -47.74 4.64
N SER A 43 5.86 -47.71 3.60
CA SER A 43 6.38 -48.90 2.94
C SER A 43 7.91 -48.96 3.07
N ASP A 44 8.46 -50.14 2.74
CA ASP A 44 9.90 -50.40 2.77
C ASP A 44 10.56 -50.02 4.09
N VAL A 45 9.82 -50.22 5.20
CA VAL A 45 10.31 -49.87 6.54
C VAL A 45 11.44 -50.84 6.91
N GLN A 46 12.61 -50.28 7.15
CA GLN A 46 13.85 -51.01 7.49
C GLN A 46 14.56 -50.33 8.66
N GLY A 47 15.03 -51.13 9.59
CA GLY A 47 15.82 -50.67 10.74
C GLY A 47 15.46 -51.46 12.00
N GLU A 48 15.99 -50.96 13.11
CA GLU A 48 15.82 -51.60 14.42
C GLU A 48 15.06 -50.71 15.39
N VAL A 49 14.15 -51.32 16.14
CA VAL A 49 13.46 -50.69 17.26
C VAL A 49 13.82 -51.47 18.51
N THR A 50 14.37 -50.83 19.51
CA THR A 50 14.62 -51.37 20.83
C THR A 50 13.52 -50.93 21.79
N PHE A 51 13.14 -51.80 22.74
CA PHE A 51 12.13 -51.49 23.72
C PHE A 51 12.44 -52.11 25.07
N THR A 52 12.15 -51.36 26.10
CA THR A 52 12.21 -51.78 27.52
C THR A 52 10.90 -51.36 28.20
N PRO A 53 10.63 -51.71 29.45
CA PRO A 53 9.45 -51.20 30.15
C PRO A 53 9.30 -49.67 30.11
N ASN A 54 10.42 -48.93 30.11
CA ASN A 54 10.41 -47.49 30.24
C ASN A 54 10.86 -46.73 28.97
N GLU A 55 11.37 -47.44 27.92
CA GLU A 55 11.90 -46.76 26.73
C GLU A 55 11.59 -47.54 25.47
N ILE A 56 11.17 -46.83 24.41
CA ILE A 56 11.13 -47.31 23.04
C ILE A 56 12.06 -46.40 22.22
N LYS A 57 12.99 -46.99 21.47
CA LYS A 57 13.99 -46.24 20.74
C LYS A 57 14.29 -46.83 19.38
N THR A 58 14.47 -45.95 18.40
CA THR A 58 15.11 -46.28 17.12
C THR A 58 16.06 -45.18 16.71
N GLU A 59 17.27 -45.57 16.31
CA GLU A 59 18.28 -44.60 15.88
C GLU A 59 18.25 -44.29 14.38
N LYS A 60 17.77 -45.27 13.60
CA LYS A 60 17.75 -45.13 12.14
C LYS A 60 16.71 -46.08 11.53
N LEU A 61 15.49 -45.57 11.43
CA LEU A 61 14.44 -46.25 10.70
C LEU A 61 14.29 -45.57 9.34
N ARG A 62 14.47 -46.34 8.25
CA ARG A 62 14.22 -45.87 6.89
C ARG A 62 12.83 -46.32 6.47
N ALA A 63 12.11 -45.47 5.76
CA ALA A 63 10.80 -45.80 5.23
C ALA A 63 10.52 -44.97 3.97
N GLN A 64 9.50 -45.37 3.24
CA GLN A 64 8.89 -44.54 2.22
C GLN A 64 7.48 -44.17 2.67
N VAL A 65 7.14 -42.89 2.55
CA VAL A 65 5.78 -42.39 2.77
C VAL A 65 5.25 -41.82 1.47
N SER A 66 4.17 -42.41 0.96
CA SER A 66 3.61 -42.04 -0.36
C SER A 66 4.67 -42.03 -1.48
N GLY A 67 5.62 -42.97 -1.46
CA GLY A 67 6.72 -43.08 -2.43
C GLY A 67 7.90 -42.15 -2.20
N SER A 68 7.91 -41.38 -1.13
CA SER A 68 9.00 -40.47 -0.78
C SER A 68 9.87 -41.06 0.33
N PRO A 69 11.20 -41.09 0.19
CA PRO A 69 12.09 -41.65 1.20
C PRO A 69 12.21 -40.74 2.42
N ILE A 70 12.08 -41.31 3.60
CA ILE A 70 12.28 -40.66 4.88
C ILE A 70 13.18 -41.46 5.80
N GLN A 71 13.88 -40.78 6.69
CA GLN A 71 14.62 -41.39 7.78
C GLN A 71 14.05 -40.85 9.10
N LEU A 72 13.80 -41.78 10.03
CA LEU A 72 13.20 -41.49 11.32
C LEU A 72 14.18 -41.85 12.45
N GLN A 73 14.19 -41.05 13.48
CA GLN A 73 14.75 -41.34 14.81
C GLN A 73 13.64 -41.10 15.81
N LEU A 74 13.43 -42.03 16.73
CA LEU A 74 12.41 -41.94 17.76
C LEU A 74 13.00 -42.38 19.09
N ALA A 75 12.73 -41.61 20.13
CA ALA A 75 12.91 -42.01 21.51
C ALA A 75 11.65 -41.66 22.32
N MET A 76 11.08 -42.64 23.00
CA MET A 76 9.99 -42.41 23.93
C MET A 76 10.41 -42.97 25.28
N LYS A 77 10.25 -42.20 26.35
CA LYS A 77 10.55 -42.59 27.72
C LYS A 77 9.29 -42.54 28.55
N ASP A 78 9.15 -43.48 29.47
CA ASP A 78 8.01 -43.60 30.39
C ASP A 78 6.68 -43.52 29.64
N TYR A 79 6.60 -44.23 28.50
CA TYR A 79 5.56 -44.14 27.47
C TYR A 79 4.17 -44.60 27.94
N ASP A 80 4.08 -45.21 29.09
CA ASP A 80 2.86 -45.62 29.81
C ASP A 80 2.38 -44.58 30.84
N SER A 81 3.11 -43.45 30.97
CA SER A 81 2.83 -42.40 31.93
C SER A 81 2.50 -41.07 31.22
N ASP A 82 1.60 -40.30 31.82
CA ASP A 82 1.30 -38.93 31.37
C ASP A 82 2.53 -38.00 31.41
N ASP A 83 3.47 -38.26 32.31
CA ASP A 83 4.73 -37.52 32.47
C ASP A 83 5.83 -38.00 31.50
N GLY A 84 5.55 -39.03 30.71
CA GLY A 84 6.47 -39.56 29.71
C GLY A 84 6.82 -38.54 28.65
N THR A 85 7.93 -38.79 27.96
CA THR A 85 8.47 -37.87 26.96
C THR A 85 8.70 -38.60 25.63
N PHE A 86 8.64 -37.81 24.53
CA PHE A 86 9.01 -38.29 23.21
C PHE A 86 9.95 -37.32 22.52
N ASP A 87 10.74 -37.87 21.60
CA ASP A 87 11.65 -37.14 20.72
C ASP A 87 11.64 -37.84 19.35
N LEU A 88 11.06 -37.19 18.35
CA LEU A 88 10.95 -37.67 16.99
C LEU A 88 11.72 -36.75 16.05
N ALA A 89 12.74 -37.27 15.38
CA ALA A 89 13.43 -36.58 14.31
C ALA A 89 13.12 -37.26 12.97
N ILE A 90 12.80 -36.46 11.96
CA ILE A 90 12.51 -36.90 10.58
C ILE A 90 13.41 -36.14 9.64
N GLU A 91 14.10 -36.84 8.78
CA GLU A 91 14.93 -36.29 7.71
C GLU A 91 14.50 -36.84 6.36
N SER A 92 14.47 -36.00 5.33
CA SER A 92 14.20 -36.41 3.96
C SER A 92 15.05 -35.68 2.94
N ALA A 93 15.52 -36.40 1.95
CA ALA A 93 16.15 -35.85 0.75
C ALA A 93 15.12 -35.29 -0.25
N GLY A 94 13.82 -35.51 -0.01
CA GLY A 94 12.74 -34.96 -0.81
C GLY A 94 11.41 -35.69 -0.58
N VAL A 95 10.48 -35.02 0.07
CA VAL A 95 9.12 -35.51 0.31
C VAL A 95 8.11 -34.56 -0.33
N ARG A 96 7.01 -35.08 -0.85
CA ARG A 96 5.95 -34.23 -1.40
C ARG A 96 5.35 -33.34 -0.34
N ALA A 97 5.09 -32.07 -0.68
CA ALA A 97 4.63 -31.06 0.26
C ALA A 97 3.32 -31.44 0.97
N GLY A 98 2.36 -32.01 0.26
CA GLY A 98 1.10 -32.49 0.83
C GLY A 98 1.27 -33.56 1.91
N VAL A 99 2.29 -34.41 1.79
CA VAL A 99 2.62 -35.45 2.78
C VAL A 99 3.16 -34.83 4.07
N VAL A 100 3.96 -33.76 3.97
CA VAL A 100 4.48 -33.06 5.17
C VAL A 100 3.34 -32.48 5.99
N THR A 101 2.38 -31.87 5.32
CA THR A 101 1.20 -31.29 5.98
C THR A 101 0.39 -32.32 6.73
N SER A 102 0.08 -33.43 6.07
CA SER A 102 -0.77 -34.48 6.65
C SER A 102 -0.09 -35.22 7.80
N LEU A 103 1.25 -35.32 7.79
CA LEU A 103 1.99 -36.01 8.86
C LEU A 103 2.30 -35.14 10.08
N LEU A 104 2.55 -33.85 9.88
CA LEU A 104 3.16 -33.01 10.93
C LEU A 104 2.30 -31.83 11.37
N LEU A 105 1.43 -31.31 10.53
CA LEU A 105 0.85 -29.99 10.75
C LEU A 105 -0.68 -29.97 10.85
N ASP A 106 -1.38 -30.99 10.43
CA ASP A 106 -2.88 -31.08 10.40
C ASP A 106 -3.61 -29.79 9.94
N THR A 107 -2.89 -28.91 9.23
CA THR A 107 -3.37 -27.56 8.90
C THR A 107 -3.69 -27.36 7.42
N GLY A 108 -3.39 -28.34 6.55
CA GLY A 108 -3.55 -28.19 5.10
C GLY A 108 -2.73 -27.04 4.48
N THR A 109 -1.74 -26.55 5.21
CA THR A 109 -0.97 -25.34 4.85
C THR A 109 -0.10 -25.53 3.62
N LEU A 110 0.62 -26.67 3.54
CA LEU A 110 1.45 -27.00 2.37
C LEU A 110 0.65 -27.91 1.41
N LYS A 111 0.71 -27.62 0.11
CA LYS A 111 -0.01 -28.37 -0.92
C LYS A 111 0.90 -28.78 -2.06
N ASP A 112 0.52 -29.85 -2.74
CA ASP A 112 1.14 -30.27 -4.00
C ASP A 112 0.77 -29.29 -5.16
N PRO A 113 1.60 -29.13 -6.17
CA PRO A 113 2.89 -29.79 -6.34
C PRO A 113 3.99 -29.15 -5.50
N GLY A 114 4.99 -29.89 -5.14
CA GLY A 114 6.18 -29.34 -4.48
C GLY A 114 6.93 -30.41 -3.69
N ILE A 115 8.20 -30.13 -3.47
CA ILE A 115 9.13 -30.98 -2.74
C ILE A 115 9.67 -30.21 -1.53
N VAL A 116 9.67 -30.88 -0.39
CA VAL A 116 10.28 -30.39 0.86
C VAL A 116 11.48 -31.29 1.18
N ARG A 117 12.64 -30.68 1.39
CA ARG A 117 13.86 -31.36 1.84
C ARG A 117 14.26 -30.82 3.20
N GLY A 118 14.95 -31.64 3.98
CA GLY A 118 15.53 -31.19 5.24
C GLY A 118 15.18 -32.10 6.40
N ALA A 119 15.33 -31.54 7.60
CA ALA A 119 15.12 -32.24 8.84
C ALA A 119 14.21 -31.45 9.80
N VAL A 120 13.33 -32.16 10.47
CA VAL A 120 12.49 -31.64 11.55
C VAL A 120 12.61 -32.50 12.79
N ARG A 121 12.48 -31.90 13.97
CA ARG A 121 12.46 -32.58 15.25
C ARG A 121 11.27 -32.11 16.07
N TYR A 122 10.47 -33.06 16.52
CA TYR A 122 9.30 -32.83 17.33
C TYR A 122 9.48 -33.55 18.66
N SER A 123 9.50 -32.82 19.76
CA SER A 123 9.77 -33.38 21.07
C SER A 123 8.90 -32.75 22.16
N GLY A 124 8.67 -33.47 23.23
CA GLY A 124 7.88 -32.97 24.34
C GLY A 124 7.42 -34.03 25.29
N SER A 125 6.45 -33.72 26.14
CA SER A 125 5.77 -34.64 27.03
C SER A 125 4.48 -35.16 26.42
N PHE A 126 4.05 -36.36 26.83
CA PHE A 126 2.71 -36.88 26.55
C PHE A 126 1.63 -36.04 27.24
N ASN A 127 1.98 -35.37 28.32
CA ASN A 127 1.11 -34.41 28.97
C ASN A 127 0.83 -33.23 28.02
N THR A 128 -0.38 -33.12 27.55
CA THR A 128 -0.81 -32.10 26.57
C THR A 128 -0.79 -30.68 27.15
N LYS A 129 -0.67 -30.51 28.47
CA LYS A 129 -0.53 -29.18 29.10
C LYS A 129 0.88 -28.61 28.95
N ILE A 130 1.88 -29.44 28.67
CA ILE A 130 3.26 -29.02 28.46
C ILE A 130 3.48 -28.72 27.00
N ARG A 131 3.98 -27.51 26.71
CA ARG A 131 4.25 -27.08 25.32
C ARG A 131 5.28 -28.01 24.67
N ARG A 132 4.92 -28.56 23.53
CA ARG A 132 5.79 -29.37 22.70
C ARG A 132 6.67 -28.49 21.82
N LYS A 133 7.85 -28.98 21.49
CA LYS A 133 8.87 -28.27 20.71
C LYS A 133 8.89 -28.80 19.31
N PHE A 134 8.87 -27.89 18.33
CA PHE A 134 9.04 -28.21 16.92
C PHE A 134 10.17 -27.36 16.36
N VAL A 135 11.23 -27.98 15.87
CA VAL A 135 12.36 -27.31 15.24
C VAL A 135 12.69 -27.96 13.90
N GLY A 136 13.18 -27.18 12.94
CA GLY A 136 13.48 -27.73 11.63
C GLY A 136 14.21 -26.78 10.71
N ASN A 137 14.88 -27.37 9.71
CA ASN A 137 15.47 -26.67 8.59
C ASN A 137 14.94 -27.30 7.31
N LEU A 138 14.21 -26.52 6.53
CA LEU A 138 13.51 -26.98 5.34
C LEU A 138 13.98 -26.19 4.12
N ASP A 139 14.18 -26.90 3.03
CA ASP A 139 14.38 -26.36 1.68
C ASP A 139 13.15 -26.69 0.86
N LEU A 140 12.43 -25.67 0.43
CA LEU A 140 11.16 -25.76 -0.28
C LEU A 140 11.41 -25.59 -1.78
N GLN A 141 10.82 -26.45 -2.60
CA GLN A 141 10.92 -26.38 -4.05
C GLN A 141 9.54 -26.52 -4.68
N ASN A 142 9.13 -25.48 -5.40
CA ASN A 142 7.86 -25.39 -6.12
C ASN A 142 6.63 -25.75 -5.24
N VAL A 143 6.64 -25.33 -4.00
CA VAL A 143 5.59 -25.65 -3.02
C VAL A 143 4.44 -24.66 -3.14
N GLN A 144 3.21 -25.10 -2.90
CA GLN A 144 2.07 -24.23 -2.67
C GLN A 144 1.84 -24.08 -1.17
N VAL A 145 1.65 -22.84 -0.73
CA VAL A 145 1.43 -22.52 0.70
C VAL A 145 0.17 -21.68 0.85
N ALA A 146 -0.80 -22.18 1.59
CA ALA A 146 -1.94 -21.37 2.01
C ALA A 146 -1.47 -20.40 3.10
N VAL A 147 -1.62 -19.11 2.86
CA VAL A 147 -1.22 -18.05 3.79
C VAL A 147 -2.43 -17.16 4.06
N HIS A 148 -2.95 -17.24 5.26
CA HIS A 148 -3.98 -16.29 5.69
C HIS A 148 -3.36 -14.88 5.77
N PRO A 149 -4.00 -13.82 5.27
CA PRO A 149 -5.39 -13.72 4.83
C PRO A 149 -5.61 -13.79 3.30
N LEU A 150 -4.69 -14.38 2.53
CA LEU A 150 -4.86 -14.46 1.08
C LEU A 150 -5.93 -15.50 0.71
N LEU A 151 -6.83 -15.13 -0.21
CA LEU A 151 -7.84 -16.05 -0.79
C LEU A 151 -7.21 -17.13 -1.65
N GLN A 152 -6.04 -16.86 -2.24
CA GLN A 152 -5.30 -17.81 -3.05
C GLN A 152 -3.97 -18.16 -2.37
N PRO A 153 -3.54 -19.43 -2.48
CA PRO A 153 -2.23 -19.81 -1.94
C PRO A 153 -1.09 -19.15 -2.71
N LEU A 154 0.01 -18.92 -2.01
CA LEU A 154 1.30 -18.66 -2.67
C LEU A 154 1.67 -19.91 -3.48
N ARG A 155 2.10 -19.70 -4.73
CA ARG A 155 2.51 -20.78 -5.64
C ARG A 155 3.99 -20.67 -5.97
N GLU A 156 4.54 -21.76 -6.48
CA GLU A 156 5.93 -21.84 -6.94
C GLU A 156 6.92 -21.36 -5.86
N LEU A 157 6.60 -21.64 -4.60
CA LEU A 157 7.41 -21.20 -3.49
C LEU A 157 8.70 -21.99 -3.43
N ASN A 158 9.82 -21.29 -3.50
CA ASN A 158 11.17 -21.80 -3.39
C ASN A 158 11.92 -21.02 -2.33
N GLY A 159 12.74 -21.69 -1.53
CA GLY A 159 13.59 -21.04 -0.52
C GLY A 159 13.76 -21.86 0.73
N LYS A 160 14.44 -21.27 1.72
CA LYS A 160 14.81 -21.95 2.96
C LYS A 160 14.02 -21.40 4.14
N VAL A 161 13.55 -22.32 4.98
CA VAL A 161 12.81 -22.00 6.20
C VAL A 161 13.46 -22.71 7.37
N LYS A 162 13.80 -21.96 8.40
CA LYS A 162 14.25 -22.48 9.68
C LYS A 162 13.17 -22.22 10.72
N ILE A 163 12.76 -23.27 11.41
CA ILE A 163 11.76 -23.21 12.48
C ILE A 163 12.47 -23.55 13.78
N ASP A 164 12.27 -22.73 14.80
CA ASP A 164 12.76 -22.97 16.16
C ASP A 164 11.68 -22.61 17.19
N GLU A 165 11.99 -22.76 18.50
CA GLU A 165 11.04 -22.47 19.56
C GLU A 165 10.62 -21.00 19.63
N ALA A 166 11.45 -20.10 19.10
CA ALA A 166 11.20 -18.66 19.08
C ALA A 166 10.39 -18.21 17.86
N GLY A 167 10.37 -19.01 16.78
CA GLY A 167 9.62 -18.63 15.58
C GLY A 167 10.10 -19.28 14.28
N VAL A 168 9.95 -18.56 13.20
CA VAL A 168 10.29 -18.99 11.84
C VAL A 168 11.20 -17.94 11.19
N ASP A 169 12.38 -18.35 10.74
CA ASP A 169 13.25 -17.56 9.88
C ASP A 169 13.09 -18.08 8.44
N PHE A 170 12.85 -17.18 7.51
CA PHE A 170 12.73 -17.51 6.08
C PHE A 170 13.70 -16.66 5.26
N GLN A 171 14.40 -17.31 4.34
CA GLN A 171 15.48 -16.68 3.58
C GLN A 171 15.32 -16.96 2.10
N ASN A 172 15.45 -15.89 1.31
CA ASN A 172 15.39 -15.96 -0.16
C ASN A 172 14.17 -16.74 -0.65
N ILE A 173 13.03 -16.49 -0.04
CA ILE A 173 11.77 -17.07 -0.51
C ILE A 173 11.39 -16.36 -1.81
N HIS A 174 11.20 -17.13 -2.87
CA HIS A 174 10.64 -16.70 -4.13
C HIS A 174 9.32 -17.40 -4.33
N ALA A 175 8.29 -16.65 -4.68
CA ALA A 175 6.95 -17.22 -4.89
C ALA A 175 6.15 -16.40 -5.90
N SER A 176 5.10 -16.99 -6.42
CA SER A 176 4.05 -16.29 -7.14
C SER A 176 2.97 -15.84 -6.14
N LEU A 177 2.93 -14.53 -5.88
CA LEU A 177 1.92 -13.86 -5.06
C LEU A 177 0.76 -13.43 -5.95
N VAL A 178 -0.36 -14.17 -5.93
CA VAL A 178 -1.55 -13.93 -6.78
C VAL A 178 -1.21 -13.72 -8.27
N GLY A 179 -0.24 -14.49 -8.78
CA GLY A 179 0.20 -14.41 -10.18
C GLY A 179 1.37 -13.45 -10.43
N PHE A 180 1.82 -12.70 -9.42
CA PHE A 180 2.99 -11.81 -9.54
C PHE A 180 4.21 -12.46 -8.87
N PRO A 181 5.38 -12.48 -9.54
CA PRO A 181 6.60 -12.95 -8.92
C PRO A 181 6.99 -12.01 -7.78
N ALA A 182 7.31 -12.59 -6.63
CA ALA A 182 7.73 -11.86 -5.45
C ALA A 182 8.85 -12.59 -4.73
N SER A 183 9.61 -11.85 -3.95
CA SER A 183 10.62 -12.40 -3.05
C SER A 183 10.50 -11.80 -1.66
N ALA A 184 10.81 -12.62 -0.66
CA ALA A 184 10.80 -12.20 0.73
C ALA A 184 11.89 -12.88 1.53
N SER A 185 12.42 -12.16 2.51
CA SER A 185 13.23 -12.71 3.60
C SER A 185 12.77 -12.10 4.89
N GLY A 186 12.91 -12.83 6.00
CA GLY A 186 12.45 -12.27 7.27
C GLY A 186 12.46 -13.26 8.42
N ARG A 187 11.79 -12.82 9.47
CA ARG A 187 11.71 -13.54 10.74
C ARG A 187 10.37 -13.30 11.39
N TRP A 188 9.67 -14.37 11.67
CA TRP A 188 8.41 -14.36 12.43
C TRP A 188 8.68 -14.91 13.84
N ARG A 189 8.39 -14.16 14.87
CA ARG A 189 8.57 -14.58 16.27
C ARG A 189 7.23 -14.83 16.94
N TYR A 190 7.17 -15.96 17.67
CA TYR A 190 6.05 -16.32 18.52
C TYR A 190 6.14 -15.58 19.85
N GLY A 191 5.03 -15.12 20.38
CA GLY A 191 4.96 -14.40 21.66
C GLY A 191 3.55 -13.92 21.95
N GLU A 192 3.39 -13.13 23.01
CA GLU A 192 2.11 -12.45 23.31
C GLU A 192 1.69 -11.52 22.16
N LYS A 193 2.66 -10.95 21.46
CA LYS A 193 2.46 -10.20 20.21
C LYS A 193 3.21 -10.89 19.08
N THR A 194 2.53 -11.15 17.98
CA THR A 194 3.16 -11.65 16.77
C THR A 194 4.04 -10.56 16.17
N GLN A 195 5.34 -10.83 16.09
CA GLN A 195 6.31 -9.92 15.50
C GLN A 195 6.85 -10.47 14.19
N LEU A 196 6.73 -9.68 13.12
CA LEU A 196 7.26 -10.02 11.80
C LEU A 196 8.28 -8.97 11.35
N LEU A 197 9.52 -9.37 11.17
CA LEU A 197 10.53 -8.58 10.45
C LEU A 197 10.62 -9.10 9.03
N PHE A 198 10.58 -8.21 8.03
CA PHE A 198 10.59 -8.65 6.63
C PHE A 198 11.29 -7.67 5.68
N ASP A 199 11.87 -8.23 4.63
CA ASP A 199 12.22 -7.54 3.40
C ASP A 199 11.40 -8.16 2.27
N PHE A 200 10.64 -7.34 1.54
CA PHE A 200 9.76 -7.77 0.46
C PHE A 200 10.13 -7.04 -0.83
N ALA A 201 10.21 -7.79 -1.92
CA ALA A 201 10.44 -7.21 -3.23
C ALA A 201 9.60 -7.90 -4.31
N ALA A 202 9.13 -7.11 -5.29
CA ALA A 202 8.47 -7.63 -6.47
C ALA A 202 8.87 -6.82 -7.73
N PRO A 203 9.17 -7.48 -8.86
CA PRO A 203 9.44 -6.80 -10.11
C PRO A 203 8.23 -6.03 -10.65
N ASN A 204 7.04 -6.59 -10.48
CA ASN A 204 5.77 -5.98 -10.87
C ASN A 204 4.70 -6.37 -9.85
N LEU A 205 3.84 -5.40 -9.49
CA LEU A 205 2.73 -5.68 -8.57
C LEU A 205 1.54 -4.76 -8.84
N ASP A 206 0.38 -5.34 -9.10
CA ASP A 206 -0.89 -4.62 -9.07
C ASP A 206 -1.45 -4.65 -7.63
N ILE A 207 -1.24 -3.56 -6.90
CA ILE A 207 -1.68 -3.44 -5.51
C ILE A 207 -3.21 -3.47 -5.42
N THR A 208 -3.91 -2.91 -6.41
CA THR A 208 -5.39 -2.94 -6.44
C THR A 208 -5.90 -4.37 -6.54
N TYR A 209 -5.29 -5.16 -7.42
CA TYR A 209 -5.63 -6.57 -7.57
C TYR A 209 -5.25 -7.37 -6.31
N LEU A 210 -4.06 -7.15 -5.76
CA LEU A 210 -3.63 -7.81 -4.51
C LEU A 210 -4.62 -7.58 -3.37
N ILE A 211 -5.06 -6.33 -3.16
CA ILE A 211 -6.05 -5.98 -2.12
C ILE A 211 -7.36 -6.74 -2.35
N SER A 212 -7.80 -6.91 -3.59
CA SER A 212 -9.01 -7.68 -3.92
C SER A 212 -8.91 -9.17 -3.62
N GLN A 213 -7.70 -9.67 -3.41
CA GLN A 213 -7.42 -11.08 -3.07
C GLN A 213 -7.20 -11.31 -1.57
N ILE A 214 -7.44 -10.30 -0.74
CA ILE A 214 -7.44 -10.42 0.71
C ILE A 214 -8.85 -10.79 1.17
N ASP A 215 -8.94 -11.78 2.04
CA ASP A 215 -10.21 -12.22 2.64
C ASP A 215 -10.78 -11.07 3.50
N PRO A 216 -11.96 -10.57 3.18
CA PRO A 216 -12.60 -9.49 3.95
C PRO A 216 -12.93 -9.90 5.39
N GLU A 217 -13.07 -11.20 5.67
CA GLU A 217 -13.34 -11.71 7.02
C GLU A 217 -12.06 -11.85 7.88
N SER A 218 -10.89 -11.59 7.30
CA SER A 218 -9.57 -11.70 7.95
C SER A 218 -9.23 -10.59 8.94
N SER A 219 -10.22 -9.84 9.36
CA SER A 219 -10.04 -8.63 10.18
C SER A 219 -9.23 -8.85 11.46
N ASP A 220 -9.31 -10.02 12.07
CA ASP A 220 -8.63 -10.34 13.33
C ASP A 220 -7.13 -10.61 13.16
N PHE A 221 -6.70 -11.05 11.99
CA PHE A 221 -5.28 -11.25 11.71
C PHE A 221 -4.49 -9.95 11.85
N TYR A 222 -5.00 -8.87 11.27
CA TYR A 222 -4.34 -7.56 11.32
C TYR A 222 -4.45 -6.88 12.67
N ALA A 223 -5.45 -7.25 13.49
CA ALA A 223 -5.66 -6.67 14.80
C ALA A 223 -4.48 -6.91 15.76
N ASN A 224 -3.78 -8.03 15.61
CA ASN A 224 -2.69 -8.45 16.49
C ASN A 224 -1.32 -8.45 15.79
N LEU A 225 -1.24 -8.02 14.54
CA LEU A 225 0.00 -8.02 13.78
C LEU A 225 0.87 -6.82 14.16
N VAL A 226 2.10 -7.11 14.56
CA VAL A 226 3.19 -6.13 14.64
C VAL A 226 4.26 -6.54 13.64
N ALA A 227 4.53 -5.67 12.66
CA ALA A 227 5.51 -5.96 11.63
C ALA A 227 6.36 -4.73 11.31
N GLU A 228 7.60 -4.98 10.94
CA GLU A 228 8.54 -3.98 10.47
C GLU A 228 9.34 -4.55 9.30
N GLY A 229 9.55 -3.75 8.27
CA GLY A 229 10.30 -4.23 7.13
C GLY A 229 10.50 -3.19 6.03
N LYS A 230 11.06 -3.66 4.94
CA LYS A 230 11.30 -2.88 3.73
C LYS A 230 10.49 -3.43 2.58
N ILE A 231 9.98 -2.54 1.76
CA ILE A 231 9.25 -2.88 0.54
C ILE A 231 9.96 -2.24 -0.64
N ALA A 232 10.25 -3.03 -1.67
CA ALA A 232 10.83 -2.59 -2.92
C ALA A 232 10.02 -3.14 -4.10
N LEU A 233 9.47 -2.24 -4.93
CA LEU A 233 8.71 -2.61 -6.13
C LEU A 233 9.34 -1.92 -7.34
N ASN A 234 9.77 -2.70 -8.35
CA ASN A 234 10.35 -2.09 -9.55
C ASN A 234 9.27 -1.39 -10.37
N ASN A 235 8.10 -2.01 -10.55
CA ASN A 235 6.94 -1.41 -11.17
C ASN A 235 5.70 -1.78 -10.37
N GLY A 236 4.74 -0.87 -10.33
CA GLY A 236 3.48 -1.16 -9.67
C GLY A 236 2.36 -0.23 -10.08
N ARG A 237 1.16 -0.62 -9.71
CA ARG A 237 -0.05 0.14 -9.95
C ARG A 237 -0.99 0.05 -8.75
N ILE A 238 -1.60 1.18 -8.43
CA ILE A 238 -2.74 1.26 -7.52
C ILE A 238 -3.83 2.10 -8.19
N LYS A 239 -4.94 1.49 -8.58
CA LYS A 239 -5.97 2.11 -9.44
C LYS A 239 -5.34 2.68 -10.72
N ASN A 240 -5.48 3.97 -10.96
CA ASN A 240 -4.92 4.67 -12.12
C ASN A 240 -3.52 5.24 -11.89
N PHE A 241 -2.98 5.06 -10.71
CA PHE A 241 -1.65 5.54 -10.37
C PHE A 241 -0.62 4.44 -10.65
N GLU A 242 0.20 4.65 -11.68
CA GLU A 242 1.33 3.80 -12.03
C GLU A 242 2.62 4.40 -11.50
N PHE A 243 3.47 3.56 -10.96
CA PHE A 243 4.76 3.96 -10.40
C PHE A 243 5.86 2.96 -10.73
N SER A 244 7.10 3.43 -10.64
CA SER A 244 8.31 2.60 -10.69
C SER A 244 9.26 2.94 -9.54
N ASP A 245 10.23 2.04 -9.30
CA ASP A 245 11.30 2.21 -8.32
C ASP A 245 10.80 2.57 -6.91
N LEU A 246 9.64 2.04 -6.51
CA LEU A 246 9.12 2.29 -5.16
C LEU A 246 9.99 1.60 -4.12
N LYS A 247 10.41 2.37 -3.12
CA LYS A 247 11.07 1.88 -1.91
C LYS A 247 10.46 2.57 -0.71
N THR A 248 10.25 1.83 0.37
CA THR A 248 9.74 2.38 1.63
C THR A 248 10.07 1.46 2.79
N ASN A 249 10.24 2.03 3.98
CA ASN A 249 10.17 1.29 5.23
C ASN A 249 8.70 1.20 5.66
N ALA A 250 8.27 0.03 6.07
CA ALA A 250 6.90 -0.22 6.49
C ALA A 250 6.88 -0.69 7.94
N THR A 251 6.05 -0.07 8.76
CA THR A 251 5.71 -0.57 10.09
C THR A 251 4.21 -0.81 10.18
N ILE A 252 3.83 -1.92 10.78
CA ILE A 252 2.44 -2.28 11.03
C ILE A 252 2.29 -2.48 12.53
N ASP A 253 1.39 -1.77 13.16
CA ASP A 253 1.06 -1.93 14.57
C ASP A 253 -0.47 -1.87 14.72
N HIS A 254 -1.08 -3.03 14.99
CA HIS A 254 -2.50 -3.16 15.27
C HIS A 254 -3.39 -2.39 14.25
N ARG A 255 -3.30 -2.75 12.95
CA ARG A 255 -4.04 -2.12 11.85
C ARG A 255 -3.59 -0.71 11.47
N VAL A 256 -2.53 -0.19 12.06
CA VAL A 256 -1.91 1.07 11.65
C VAL A 256 -0.68 0.76 10.81
N TRP A 257 -0.73 1.11 9.54
CA TRP A 257 0.37 0.97 8.61
C TRP A 257 1.06 2.32 8.44
N ARG A 258 2.34 2.37 8.69
CA ARG A 258 3.14 3.56 8.43
C ARG A 258 4.22 3.25 7.40
N LEU A 259 4.20 3.99 6.31
CA LEU A 259 5.19 3.94 5.24
C LEU A 259 6.06 5.19 5.37
N THR A 260 7.34 5.00 5.69
CA THR A 260 8.33 6.08 5.85
C THR A 260 9.41 5.97 4.79
N ASP A 261 10.11 7.08 4.54
CA ASP A 261 11.15 7.15 3.51
C ASP A 261 10.65 6.64 2.14
N LEU A 262 9.35 6.86 1.89
CA LEU A 262 8.75 6.47 0.63
C LEU A 262 9.38 7.26 -0.50
N THR A 263 9.91 6.54 -1.47
CA THR A 263 10.43 7.08 -2.72
C THR A 263 9.84 6.29 -3.88
N ALA A 264 9.42 6.96 -4.94
CA ALA A 264 8.92 6.33 -6.16
C ALA A 264 9.13 7.27 -7.36
N ARG A 265 8.92 6.75 -8.55
CA ARG A 265 8.82 7.52 -9.78
C ARG A 265 7.48 7.30 -10.44
N SER A 266 6.98 8.31 -11.15
CA SER A 266 5.80 8.16 -12.00
C SER A 266 5.95 9.07 -13.21
N SER A 267 5.80 8.50 -14.41
CA SER A 267 5.86 9.23 -15.68
C SER A 267 7.08 10.16 -15.82
N GLY A 268 8.23 9.75 -15.28
CA GLY A 268 9.48 10.53 -15.30
C GLY A 268 9.66 11.51 -14.14
N GLY A 269 8.64 11.79 -13.34
CA GLY A 269 8.74 12.59 -12.12
C GLY A 269 9.08 11.76 -10.89
N THR A 270 9.28 12.42 -9.76
CA THR A 270 9.65 11.82 -8.46
C THR A 270 8.56 12.02 -7.43
N ILE A 271 8.41 11.07 -6.54
CA ILE A 271 7.47 11.10 -5.42
C ILE A 271 8.24 10.67 -4.19
N VAL A 272 8.19 11.47 -3.14
CA VAL A 272 8.73 11.12 -1.83
C VAL A 272 7.72 11.49 -0.75
N GLY A 273 7.77 10.83 0.41
CA GLY A 273 6.87 11.22 1.49
C GLY A 273 6.72 10.17 2.58
N VAL A 274 5.74 10.42 3.42
CA VAL A 274 5.28 9.54 4.50
C VAL A 274 3.79 9.32 4.36
N THR A 275 3.35 8.11 4.58
CA THR A 275 1.91 7.79 4.55
C THR A 275 1.57 6.91 5.75
N THR A 276 0.51 7.26 6.46
CA THR A 276 -0.08 6.43 7.52
C THR A 276 -1.48 6.01 7.10
N ILE A 277 -1.76 4.72 7.18
CA ILE A 277 -3.04 4.12 6.84
C ILE A 277 -3.62 3.52 8.12
N PHE A 278 -4.84 3.86 8.44
CA PHE A 278 -5.61 3.34 9.56
C PHE A 278 -6.69 2.40 9.00
N ASP A 279 -6.41 1.11 9.07
CA ASP A 279 -7.34 0.08 8.59
C ASP A 279 -8.28 -0.32 9.75
N ARG A 280 -9.49 0.20 9.73
CA ARG A 280 -10.54 -0.12 10.70
C ARG A 280 -11.58 -1.02 10.05
N PRO A 281 -12.34 -1.81 10.82
CA PRO A 281 -13.31 -2.76 10.26
C PRO A 281 -14.26 -2.16 9.20
N ASP A 282 -14.72 -0.93 9.42
CA ASP A 282 -15.71 -0.29 8.55
C ASP A 282 -15.17 0.93 7.78
N THR A 283 -13.97 1.39 8.07
CA THR A 283 -13.45 2.63 7.50
C THR A 283 -11.95 2.56 7.24
N LEU A 284 -11.51 3.17 6.16
CA LEU A 284 -10.11 3.39 5.85
C LEU A 284 -9.77 4.86 6.11
N GLY A 285 -8.83 5.11 7.02
CA GLY A 285 -8.21 6.41 7.23
C GLY A 285 -6.86 6.50 6.54
N VAL A 286 -6.52 7.64 5.97
CA VAL A 286 -5.21 7.89 5.35
C VAL A 286 -4.72 9.27 5.74
N VAL A 287 -3.48 9.36 6.21
CA VAL A 287 -2.74 10.62 6.37
C VAL A 287 -1.50 10.50 5.48
N ALA A 288 -1.34 11.44 4.56
CA ALA A 288 -0.22 11.43 3.62
C ALA A 288 0.45 12.80 3.56
N GLU A 289 1.78 12.79 3.52
CA GLU A 289 2.63 13.97 3.37
C GLU A 289 3.51 13.79 2.11
N PRO A 290 2.92 13.86 0.90
CA PRO A 290 3.65 13.69 -0.34
C PRO A 290 4.40 14.96 -0.73
N LYS A 291 5.58 14.77 -1.34
CA LYS A 291 6.30 15.74 -2.13
C LYS A 291 6.52 15.15 -3.52
N ILE A 292 5.90 15.74 -4.52
CA ILE A 292 5.92 15.31 -5.91
C ILE A 292 6.70 16.35 -6.71
N GLY A 293 7.59 15.89 -7.57
CA GLY A 293 8.41 16.76 -8.40
C GLY A 293 8.46 16.31 -9.86
N GLY A 294 8.14 17.23 -10.77
CA GLY A 294 8.34 17.03 -12.22
C GLY A 294 7.43 16.01 -12.90
N VAL A 295 6.31 15.63 -12.28
CA VAL A 295 5.34 14.71 -12.90
C VAL A 295 4.57 15.45 -14.00
N PRO A 296 4.40 14.89 -15.21
CA PRO A 296 3.55 15.49 -16.23
C PRO A 296 2.13 15.72 -15.72
N VAL A 297 1.59 16.92 -15.95
CA VAL A 297 0.27 17.30 -15.41
C VAL A 297 -0.83 16.34 -15.86
N GLN A 298 -0.78 15.82 -17.08
CA GLN A 298 -1.77 14.87 -17.56
C GLN A 298 -1.75 13.55 -16.76
N ALA A 299 -0.56 13.05 -16.43
CA ALA A 299 -0.41 11.87 -15.59
C ALA A 299 -0.95 12.14 -14.16
N PHE A 300 -0.62 13.29 -13.59
CA PHE A 300 -1.11 13.73 -12.29
C PHE A 300 -2.65 13.82 -12.26
N LEU A 301 -3.28 14.42 -13.26
CA LEU A 301 -4.73 14.54 -13.37
C LEU A 301 -5.41 13.16 -13.55
N ASN A 302 -4.79 12.26 -14.31
CA ASN A 302 -5.31 10.89 -14.51
C ASN A 302 -5.40 10.10 -13.19
N TRP A 303 -4.53 10.37 -12.21
CA TRP A 303 -4.63 9.72 -10.90
C TRP A 303 -5.97 10.00 -10.21
N PHE A 304 -6.57 11.15 -10.50
CA PHE A 304 -7.87 11.59 -9.96
C PHE A 304 -9.05 11.41 -10.91
N ASN A 305 -8.87 10.69 -12.04
CA ASN A 305 -9.88 10.52 -13.09
C ASN A 305 -10.29 11.84 -13.77
N VAL A 306 -9.42 12.83 -13.81
CA VAL A 306 -9.66 14.10 -14.52
C VAL A 306 -9.11 13.97 -15.94
N THR A 307 -10.00 13.72 -16.91
CA THR A 307 -9.60 13.42 -18.31
C THR A 307 -9.95 14.52 -19.32
N ASN A 308 -10.78 15.49 -18.93
CA ASN A 308 -11.33 16.49 -19.86
C ASN A 308 -10.48 17.75 -20.01
N THR A 309 -9.27 17.78 -19.47
CA THR A 309 -8.37 18.92 -19.59
C THR A 309 -7.19 18.58 -20.50
N GLU A 310 -7.00 19.38 -21.56
CA GLU A 310 -5.80 19.33 -22.38
C GLU A 310 -4.80 20.36 -21.85
N MET A 311 -4.02 19.95 -20.84
CA MET A 311 -2.97 20.77 -20.23
C MET A 311 -1.66 20.01 -20.30
N THR A 312 -0.58 20.71 -20.64
CA THR A 312 0.79 20.22 -20.54
C THR A 312 1.54 20.92 -19.42
N GLY A 313 2.73 20.46 -19.07
CA GLY A 313 3.57 21.01 -18.02
C GLY A 313 3.96 19.99 -16.98
N LYS A 314 4.77 20.41 -16.01
CA LYS A 314 5.31 19.57 -14.94
C LYS A 314 4.76 20.01 -13.59
N VAL A 315 4.18 19.07 -12.87
CA VAL A 315 3.61 19.29 -11.55
C VAL A 315 4.67 19.13 -10.47
N ASN A 316 4.73 20.12 -9.60
CA ASN A 316 5.38 20.07 -8.29
C ASN A 316 4.28 20.27 -7.24
N PHE A 317 4.21 19.36 -6.28
CA PHE A 317 3.18 19.33 -5.25
C PHE A 317 3.83 19.00 -3.91
N THR A 318 3.45 19.73 -2.87
CA THR A 318 3.86 19.43 -1.50
C THR A 318 2.69 19.72 -0.58
N GLY A 319 2.35 18.79 0.29
CA GLY A 319 1.23 19.00 1.19
C GLY A 319 1.11 17.95 2.27
N LYS A 320 0.13 18.16 3.14
CA LYS A 320 -0.35 17.21 4.12
C LYS A 320 -1.86 17.06 3.93
N LEU A 321 -2.28 15.85 3.68
CA LEU A 321 -3.67 15.50 3.41
C LEU A 321 -4.10 14.36 4.32
N GLU A 322 -5.31 14.45 4.82
CA GLU A 322 -5.92 13.41 5.65
C GLU A 322 -7.37 13.16 5.24
N THR A 323 -7.77 11.91 5.32
CA THR A 323 -9.15 11.52 5.03
C THR A 323 -9.54 10.24 5.76
N VAL A 324 -10.84 10.03 5.94
CA VAL A 324 -11.41 8.79 6.46
C VAL A 324 -12.77 8.54 5.79
N GLY A 325 -13.06 7.29 5.49
CA GLY A 325 -14.36 6.92 4.91
C GLY A 325 -14.45 5.44 4.54
N LYS A 326 -15.67 4.95 4.37
CA LYS A 326 -15.98 3.56 3.99
C LYS A 326 -15.65 3.28 2.52
N ASN A 327 -15.76 4.30 1.68
CA ASN A 327 -15.58 4.21 0.23
C ASN A 327 -14.90 5.46 -0.31
N ASP A 328 -14.57 5.45 -1.60
CA ASP A 328 -13.88 6.57 -2.26
C ASP A 328 -14.69 7.87 -2.23
N ARG A 329 -16.03 7.79 -2.30
CA ARG A 329 -16.90 8.97 -2.24
C ARG A 329 -16.81 9.65 -0.87
N GLU A 330 -16.96 8.89 0.21
CA GLU A 330 -16.83 9.41 1.57
C GLU A 330 -15.42 9.96 1.83
N ARG A 331 -14.38 9.28 1.36
CA ARG A 331 -13.01 9.78 1.50
C ARG A 331 -12.79 11.10 0.77
N LYS A 332 -13.35 11.29 -0.43
CA LYS A 332 -13.30 12.58 -1.13
C LYS A 332 -14.05 13.68 -0.36
N GLN A 333 -15.21 13.36 0.21
CA GLN A 333 -16.02 14.28 1.00
C GLN A 333 -15.38 14.65 2.37
N ASN A 334 -14.60 13.74 2.93
CA ASN A 334 -13.94 13.92 4.23
C ASN A 334 -12.48 14.35 4.11
N LEU A 335 -12.02 14.72 2.92
CA LEU A 335 -10.65 15.15 2.71
C LEU A 335 -10.39 16.49 3.42
N ASN A 336 -9.33 16.54 4.22
CA ASN A 336 -8.84 17.73 4.91
C ASN A 336 -7.33 17.90 4.66
N GLY A 337 -6.83 19.10 4.87
CA GLY A 337 -5.40 19.37 4.82
C GLY A 337 -5.03 20.65 4.11
N ALA A 338 -3.77 20.74 3.70
CA ALA A 338 -3.24 21.86 2.94
C ALA A 338 -2.15 21.39 1.98
N PHE A 339 -2.01 22.07 0.86
CA PHE A 339 -0.95 21.81 -0.11
C PHE A 339 -0.58 23.04 -0.92
N ASN A 340 0.65 23.04 -1.40
CA ASN A 340 1.15 23.94 -2.43
C ASN A 340 1.18 23.18 -3.76
N LEU A 341 0.67 23.81 -4.81
CA LEU A 341 0.70 23.32 -6.18
C LEU A 341 1.46 24.30 -7.06
N ARG A 342 2.39 23.78 -7.85
CA ARG A 342 3.10 24.52 -8.88
C ARG A 342 3.19 23.66 -10.16
N ILE A 343 2.69 24.19 -11.25
CA ILE A 343 2.79 23.57 -12.59
C ILE A 343 3.64 24.49 -13.45
N GLU A 344 4.69 23.95 -14.06
CA GLU A 344 5.69 24.71 -14.80
C GLU A 344 5.73 24.32 -16.28
N ASP A 345 6.10 25.29 -17.09
CA ASP A 345 6.46 25.16 -18.51
C ASP A 345 5.41 24.39 -19.33
N GLY A 346 4.21 24.92 -19.40
CA GLY A 346 3.11 24.23 -20.03
C GLY A 346 2.24 25.07 -20.94
N THR A 347 1.23 24.40 -21.49
CA THR A 347 0.16 25.00 -22.30
C THR A 347 -1.20 24.55 -21.79
N ILE A 348 -2.18 25.42 -21.83
CA ILE A 348 -3.59 25.13 -21.60
C ILE A 348 -4.29 25.18 -22.97
N ASN A 349 -4.62 24.04 -23.55
CA ASN A 349 -5.23 23.98 -24.88
C ASN A 349 -6.76 24.03 -24.82
N ARG A 350 -7.35 23.45 -23.78
CA ARG A 350 -8.80 23.46 -23.54
C ARG A 350 -9.10 23.70 -22.07
N MET A 351 -9.43 24.92 -21.74
CA MET A 351 -10.00 25.29 -20.47
C MET A 351 -11.21 26.18 -20.71
N ARG A 352 -12.43 25.63 -20.64
CA ARG A 352 -13.68 26.33 -20.94
C ARG A 352 -13.77 27.69 -20.22
N ILE A 353 -13.42 27.72 -18.95
CA ILE A 353 -13.42 28.91 -18.11
C ILE A 353 -12.55 30.01 -18.73
N LEU A 354 -11.32 29.67 -19.12
CA LEU A 354 -10.38 30.65 -19.65
C LEU A 354 -10.80 31.16 -21.02
N VAL A 355 -11.30 30.27 -21.88
CA VAL A 355 -11.86 30.65 -23.20
C VAL A 355 -13.09 31.54 -23.03
N GLN A 356 -13.98 31.26 -22.09
CA GLN A 356 -15.16 32.09 -21.82
C GLN A 356 -14.76 33.47 -21.27
N ILE A 357 -13.81 33.53 -20.34
CA ILE A 357 -13.28 34.81 -19.84
C ILE A 357 -12.67 35.64 -20.99
N LEU A 358 -11.88 35.03 -21.84
CA LEU A 358 -11.27 35.69 -23.00
C LEU A 358 -12.32 36.17 -24.01
N ASN A 359 -13.38 35.39 -24.22
CA ASN A 359 -14.51 35.79 -25.07
C ASN A 359 -15.30 36.96 -24.47
N LEU A 360 -15.53 36.99 -23.16
CA LEU A 360 -16.19 38.11 -22.49
C LEU A 360 -15.38 39.38 -22.53
N LEU A 361 -14.06 39.29 -22.55
CA LEU A 361 -13.18 40.42 -22.72
C LEU A 361 -13.25 41.02 -24.11
N ASP A 362 -13.93 40.32 -25.10
CA ASP A 362 -13.99 40.70 -26.52
C ASP A 362 -12.60 41.12 -27.07
N LEU A 363 -11.58 40.35 -26.66
CA LEU A 363 -10.18 40.65 -26.94
C LEU A 363 -9.91 40.69 -28.43
N SER A 364 -10.76 40.05 -29.23
CA SER A 364 -10.71 40.12 -30.71
C SER A 364 -10.86 41.51 -31.25
N ARG A 365 -11.53 42.43 -30.57
CA ARG A 365 -11.67 43.84 -30.93
C ARG A 365 -10.57 44.76 -30.33
N TRP A 366 -9.90 44.27 -29.27
CA TRP A 366 -8.88 45.06 -28.57
C TRP A 366 -7.48 44.81 -29.11
N PHE A 367 -7.29 43.68 -29.73
CA PHE A 367 -6.01 43.31 -30.33
C PHE A 367 -6.12 43.40 -31.88
N THR A 368 -5.96 44.59 -32.40
CA THR A 368 -5.63 44.77 -33.84
C THR A 368 -4.25 44.25 -34.20
N PHE A 369 -3.50 43.73 -33.24
CA PHE A 369 -2.22 43.05 -33.37
C PHE A 369 -2.36 41.59 -33.04
N GLN A 370 -2.26 40.74 -34.06
CA GLN A 370 -1.98 39.30 -34.08
C GLN A 370 -1.77 38.65 -32.71
N LEU A 371 -2.84 38.52 -31.92
CA LEU A 371 -2.81 37.43 -30.93
C LEU A 371 -2.68 36.13 -31.71
N PRO A 372 -1.74 35.25 -31.31
CA PRO A 372 -1.79 33.89 -31.80
C PRO A 372 -3.21 33.40 -31.56
N ASP A 373 -3.79 32.72 -32.52
CA ASP A 373 -5.15 32.17 -32.47
C ASP A 373 -5.22 31.28 -31.19
N LEU A 374 -5.60 31.89 -30.05
CA LEU A 374 -5.64 31.25 -28.72
C LEU A 374 -6.59 30.06 -28.72
N THR A 375 -7.51 30.04 -29.69
CA THR A 375 -8.43 28.91 -29.86
C THR A 375 -7.75 27.71 -30.53
N LYS A 376 -6.64 27.92 -31.26
CA LYS A 376 -5.89 26.87 -31.96
C LYS A 376 -4.55 26.51 -31.31
N GLN A 377 -3.87 27.46 -30.64
CA GLN A 377 -2.53 27.27 -30.10
C GLN A 377 -2.49 27.12 -28.57
N GLY A 378 -3.61 27.35 -27.88
CA GLY A 378 -3.67 27.37 -26.42
C GLY A 378 -2.91 28.53 -25.78
N ILE A 379 -2.94 28.58 -24.45
CA ILE A 379 -2.23 29.59 -23.66
C ILE A 379 -0.98 28.96 -23.07
N ARG A 380 0.19 29.47 -23.46
CA ARG A 380 1.46 29.07 -22.86
C ARG A 380 1.63 29.77 -21.51
N PHE A 381 2.04 29.04 -20.49
CA PHE A 381 2.34 29.60 -19.18
C PHE A 381 3.73 29.16 -18.71
N ARG A 382 4.38 30.02 -17.94
CA ARG A 382 5.63 29.72 -17.22
C ARG A 382 5.35 28.97 -15.94
N ALA A 383 4.33 29.41 -15.22
CA ALA A 383 3.92 28.74 -13.98
C ALA A 383 2.43 28.95 -13.68
N ILE A 384 1.82 27.92 -13.11
CA ILE A 384 0.55 28.02 -12.36
C ILE A 384 0.90 27.68 -10.92
N THR A 385 0.58 28.58 -9.99
CA THR A 385 0.90 28.39 -8.56
C THR A 385 -0.29 28.67 -7.70
N GLY A 386 -0.42 27.99 -6.57
CA GLY A 386 -1.44 28.26 -5.57
C GLY A 386 -1.23 27.44 -4.31
N ASP A 387 -1.58 28.03 -3.18
CA ASP A 387 -1.70 27.36 -1.89
C ASP A 387 -3.17 27.04 -1.64
N PHE A 388 -3.43 25.80 -1.25
CA PHE A 388 -4.78 25.32 -1.03
C PHE A 388 -4.96 24.81 0.39
N LYS A 389 -6.04 25.20 1.02
CA LYS A 389 -6.56 24.60 2.24
C LYS A 389 -7.78 23.76 1.88
N VAL A 390 -7.86 22.55 2.40
CA VAL A 390 -8.98 21.63 2.14
C VAL A 390 -9.70 21.34 3.46
N ASN A 391 -10.99 21.52 3.46
CA ASN A 391 -11.85 21.21 4.60
C ASN A 391 -13.11 20.47 4.11
N LYS A 392 -13.26 19.22 4.52
CA LYS A 392 -14.38 18.35 4.13
C LYS A 392 -14.64 18.34 2.62
N GLY A 393 -13.54 18.17 1.84
CA GLY A 393 -13.62 18.11 0.39
C GLY A 393 -13.87 19.45 -0.31
N VAL A 394 -13.89 20.56 0.43
CA VAL A 394 -13.94 21.91 -0.13
C VAL A 394 -12.52 22.50 -0.13
N TYR A 395 -12.06 22.88 -1.31
CA TYR A 395 -10.73 23.43 -1.55
C TYR A 395 -10.81 24.95 -1.59
N PHE A 396 -10.01 25.63 -0.78
CA PHE A 396 -9.92 27.08 -0.69
C PHE A 396 -8.53 27.55 -1.14
N THR A 397 -8.48 28.60 -1.93
CA THR A 397 -7.24 29.28 -2.26
C THR A 397 -7.48 30.79 -2.34
N GLU A 398 -6.47 31.55 -1.94
CA GLU A 398 -6.46 33.00 -2.06
C GLU A 398 -5.39 33.50 -3.04
N ASN A 399 -4.56 32.59 -3.55
CA ASN A 399 -3.33 32.95 -4.26
C ASN A 399 -3.08 32.09 -5.52
N LEU A 400 -4.13 31.70 -6.20
CA LEU A 400 -3.99 31.05 -7.50
C LEU A 400 -3.45 32.07 -8.52
N VAL A 401 -2.34 31.76 -9.16
CA VAL A 401 -1.72 32.59 -10.20
C VAL A 401 -1.41 31.75 -11.43
N VAL A 402 -1.84 32.22 -12.58
CA VAL A 402 -1.37 31.75 -13.89
C VAL A 402 -0.45 32.83 -14.47
N ASP A 403 0.83 32.55 -14.58
CA ASP A 403 1.85 33.43 -15.12
C ASP A 403 2.21 33.03 -16.54
N SER A 404 1.76 33.80 -17.50
CA SER A 404 1.98 33.61 -18.93
C SER A 404 2.77 34.80 -19.50
N SER A 405 3.37 34.64 -20.70
CA SER A 405 3.96 35.74 -21.46
C SER A 405 2.92 36.77 -21.90
N ASP A 406 1.69 36.34 -22.14
CA ASP A 406 0.65 37.12 -22.79
C ASP A 406 -0.31 37.77 -21.77
N LEU A 407 -0.48 37.14 -20.61
CA LEU A 407 -1.40 37.59 -19.56
C LEU A 407 -1.02 37.03 -18.19
N ARG A 408 -1.49 37.67 -17.15
CA ARG A 408 -1.48 37.15 -15.79
C ARG A 408 -2.91 37.01 -15.31
N VAL A 409 -3.24 35.78 -14.81
CA VAL A 409 -4.51 35.53 -14.15
C VAL A 409 -4.26 35.27 -12.69
N THR A 410 -5.05 35.90 -11.84
CA THR A 410 -5.06 35.62 -10.41
C THR A 410 -6.45 35.23 -9.99
N GLY A 411 -6.56 34.31 -9.01
CA GLY A 411 -7.83 33.79 -8.56
C GLY A 411 -7.85 33.51 -7.07
N ALA A 412 -8.98 33.81 -6.44
CA ALA A 412 -9.28 33.38 -5.08
C ALA A 412 -10.71 32.85 -5.00
N GLY A 413 -10.91 31.84 -4.17
CA GLY A 413 -12.23 31.24 -4.04
C GLY A 413 -12.20 29.82 -3.53
N LYS A 414 -13.27 29.10 -3.81
CA LYS A 414 -13.45 27.72 -3.36
C LYS A 414 -13.93 26.80 -4.48
N ILE A 415 -13.56 25.54 -4.37
CA ILE A 415 -14.09 24.42 -5.17
C ILE A 415 -14.73 23.43 -4.19
N ASP A 416 -16.04 23.30 -4.23
CA ASP A 416 -16.83 22.38 -3.40
C ASP A 416 -17.04 21.07 -4.20
N VAL A 417 -16.09 20.13 -4.08
CA VAL A 417 -16.15 18.86 -4.79
C VAL A 417 -17.36 17.99 -4.38
N PRO A 418 -17.75 17.94 -3.10
CA PRO A 418 -18.99 17.27 -2.69
C PRO A 418 -20.27 17.75 -3.40
N LYS A 419 -20.35 19.06 -3.71
CA LYS A 419 -21.53 19.65 -4.35
C LYS A 419 -21.39 19.84 -5.86
N ASP A 420 -20.20 19.57 -6.41
CA ASP A 420 -19.86 19.86 -7.81
C ASP A 420 -20.01 21.37 -8.15
N GLU A 421 -19.60 22.23 -7.24
CA GLU A 421 -19.72 23.70 -7.37
C GLU A 421 -18.36 24.38 -7.22
N LEU A 422 -18.23 25.51 -7.89
CA LEU A 422 -17.12 26.44 -7.69
C LEU A 422 -17.63 27.88 -7.50
N ASP A 423 -16.83 28.67 -6.77
CA ASP A 423 -17.10 30.06 -6.49
C ASP A 423 -15.77 30.81 -6.39
N PHE A 424 -15.39 31.47 -7.46
CA PHE A 424 -14.11 32.16 -7.61
C PHE A 424 -14.30 33.59 -8.05
N VAL A 425 -13.44 34.47 -7.56
CA VAL A 425 -13.16 35.75 -8.17
C VAL A 425 -11.84 35.64 -8.93
N VAL A 426 -11.86 36.01 -10.18
CA VAL A 426 -10.70 35.94 -11.06
C VAL A 426 -10.41 37.32 -11.63
N ALA A 427 -9.14 37.74 -11.59
CA ALA A 427 -8.68 38.95 -12.22
C ALA A 427 -7.67 38.62 -13.35
N VAL A 428 -7.82 39.27 -14.48
CA VAL A 428 -6.98 39.08 -15.67
C VAL A 428 -6.30 40.36 -16.03
N ARG A 429 -4.98 40.34 -16.18
CA ARG A 429 -4.14 41.42 -16.65
C ARG A 429 -3.38 40.99 -17.91
N PRO A 430 -3.69 41.53 -19.09
CA PRO A 430 -2.92 41.28 -20.31
C PRO A 430 -1.59 42.08 -20.28
N PHE A 431 -0.55 41.53 -20.94
CA PHE A 431 0.78 42.15 -21.00
C PHE A 431 1.09 42.75 -22.38
N ALA A 432 0.50 42.24 -23.45
CA ALA A 432 0.95 42.54 -24.82
C ALA A 432 0.41 43.90 -25.36
N GLY A 433 1.28 44.71 -25.90
CA GLY A 433 0.97 45.78 -26.87
C GLY A 433 0.15 46.95 -26.40
N MET A 434 0.12 47.27 -25.09
CA MET A 434 -0.85 48.22 -24.53
C MET A 434 -0.57 49.69 -24.74
N ASP A 435 0.61 50.09 -25.18
CA ASP A 435 0.91 51.50 -25.44
C ASP A 435 0.09 52.14 -26.58
N SER A 436 -0.45 51.29 -27.46
CA SER A 436 -1.25 51.73 -28.61
C SER A 436 -2.77 51.59 -28.41
N ALA A 437 -3.23 50.75 -27.48
CA ALA A 437 -4.65 50.41 -27.31
C ALA A 437 -5.42 51.39 -26.41
N MET A 438 -4.72 52.24 -25.66
CA MET A 438 -5.33 53.16 -24.68
C MET A 438 -6.26 54.21 -25.30
N ASN A 439 -6.20 54.43 -26.60
CA ASN A 439 -7.04 55.46 -27.26
C ASN A 439 -8.41 54.94 -27.74
N TYR A 440 -8.70 53.64 -27.58
CA TYR A 440 -9.91 53.01 -28.16
C TYR A 440 -10.78 52.23 -27.20
N ILE A 441 -10.68 52.46 -25.89
CA ILE A 441 -11.51 51.71 -24.92
C ILE A 441 -12.92 52.33 -24.86
N PRO A 442 -13.97 51.72 -25.41
CA PRO A 442 -15.33 52.06 -25.08
C PRO A 442 -15.53 51.65 -23.62
N ILE A 443 -16.04 52.53 -22.79
CA ILE A 443 -16.40 52.26 -21.40
C ILE A 443 -17.52 51.19 -21.39
N LEU A 444 -17.13 49.93 -21.37
CA LEU A 444 -18.04 48.81 -21.22
C LEU A 444 -18.18 48.45 -19.75
N GLY A 445 -19.27 48.95 -19.19
CA GLY A 445 -19.81 48.49 -17.92
C GLY A 445 -18.92 48.59 -16.68
N ARG A 446 -19.53 48.51 -15.51
CA ARG A 446 -18.94 48.69 -14.18
C ARG A 446 -17.84 47.72 -13.75
N GLY A 447 -17.36 46.81 -14.64
CA GLY A 447 -16.37 45.78 -14.33
C GLY A 447 -14.95 46.03 -14.86
N ILE A 448 -14.68 47.17 -15.57
CA ILE A 448 -13.36 47.47 -16.11
C ILE A 448 -12.94 48.86 -15.66
N ALA A 449 -11.81 48.99 -15.02
CA ALA A 449 -11.21 50.29 -14.64
C ALA A 449 -9.87 50.43 -15.35
N ALA A 450 -9.71 51.54 -16.09
CA ALA A 450 -8.41 52.01 -16.56
C ALA A 450 -7.78 52.82 -15.41
N ILE A 451 -6.65 52.38 -14.90
CA ILE A 451 -5.90 53.09 -13.86
C ILE A 451 -4.87 53.96 -14.56
N LYS A 452 -4.74 55.24 -14.08
CA LYS A 452 -3.68 56.15 -14.53
C LYS A 452 -2.33 55.42 -14.47
N ASN A 453 -1.67 55.21 -15.60
CA ASN A 453 -0.42 54.53 -15.85
C ASN A 453 -0.55 53.09 -16.38
N SER A 454 -1.33 52.87 -17.46
CA SER A 454 -1.19 51.71 -18.38
C SER A 454 -1.51 50.32 -17.83
N PHE A 455 -2.34 50.20 -16.78
CA PHE A 455 -2.74 48.86 -16.31
C PHE A 455 -4.23 48.61 -16.57
N LEU A 456 -4.51 47.67 -17.50
CA LEU A 456 -5.86 47.18 -17.72
C LEU A 456 -6.05 45.89 -16.91
N VAL A 457 -7.06 45.87 -16.06
CA VAL A 457 -7.46 44.69 -15.29
C VAL A 457 -8.95 44.47 -15.46
N ALA A 458 -9.34 43.26 -15.76
CA ALA A 458 -10.73 42.84 -15.74
C ALA A 458 -10.94 41.77 -14.66
N SER A 459 -12.03 41.88 -13.91
CA SER A 459 -12.40 40.92 -12.90
C SER A 459 -13.74 40.22 -13.21
N PHE A 460 -13.84 38.97 -12.82
CA PHE A 460 -14.97 38.10 -13.09
C PHE A 460 -15.30 37.26 -11.87
N ASN A 461 -16.59 37.07 -11.62
CA ASN A 461 -17.08 36.00 -10.78
C ASN A 461 -17.26 34.76 -11.65
N VAL A 462 -16.73 33.64 -11.19
CA VAL A 462 -16.83 32.31 -11.83
C VAL A 462 -17.54 31.40 -10.84
N THR A 463 -18.81 31.12 -11.08
CA THR A 463 -19.68 30.41 -10.11
C THR A 463 -20.45 29.28 -10.79
N GLY A 464 -21.00 28.36 -9.99
CA GLY A 464 -21.83 27.26 -10.48
C GLY A 464 -21.09 25.94 -10.61
N ARG A 465 -21.50 25.08 -11.53
CA ARG A 465 -20.92 23.74 -11.67
C ARG A 465 -19.46 23.77 -12.14
N ILE A 466 -18.66 22.81 -11.66
CA ILE A 466 -17.23 22.72 -12.01
C ILE A 466 -17.05 22.49 -13.52
N ASP A 467 -17.91 21.70 -14.14
CA ASP A 467 -17.82 21.35 -15.55
C ASP A 467 -18.50 22.38 -16.50
N ASP A 468 -19.40 23.24 -15.97
CA ASP A 468 -20.11 24.27 -16.74
C ASP A 468 -20.38 25.52 -15.90
N PRO A 469 -19.31 26.29 -15.55
CA PRO A 469 -19.44 27.47 -14.71
C PRO A 469 -20.06 28.66 -15.44
N THR A 470 -20.75 29.48 -14.67
CA THR A 470 -21.25 30.80 -15.11
C THR A 470 -20.20 31.87 -14.82
N ILE A 471 -19.89 32.69 -15.82
CA ILE A 471 -18.89 33.76 -15.70
C ILE A 471 -19.61 35.10 -15.88
N THR A 472 -19.48 35.97 -14.89
CA THR A 472 -20.04 37.33 -14.92
C THR A 472 -18.99 38.37 -14.58
N PRO A 473 -19.03 39.58 -15.19
CA PRO A 473 -18.16 40.67 -14.77
C PRO A 473 -18.31 40.98 -13.27
N ALA A 474 -17.21 41.16 -12.58
CA ALA A 474 -17.18 41.52 -11.16
C ALA A 474 -16.68 42.96 -10.98
N PRO A 475 -17.22 43.75 -10.01
CA PRO A 475 -16.66 45.05 -9.65
C PRO A 475 -15.23 44.89 -9.12
N LEU A 476 -14.31 45.78 -9.51
CA LEU A 476 -12.92 45.76 -9.00
C LEU A 476 -12.82 45.94 -7.49
N GLY A 477 -13.82 46.52 -6.85
CA GLY A 477 -13.92 46.61 -5.40
C GLY A 477 -14.07 45.30 -4.63
N THR A 478 -14.38 44.19 -5.34
CA THR A 478 -14.42 42.85 -4.73
C THR A 478 -13.04 42.21 -4.62
N LEU A 479 -12.02 42.82 -5.24
CA LEU A 479 -10.64 42.29 -5.19
C LEU A 479 -9.99 42.71 -3.86
N THR A 480 -9.43 41.69 -3.16
CA THR A 480 -8.71 41.90 -1.92
C THR A 480 -7.35 42.58 -2.16
N GLU A 481 -6.74 43.12 -1.10
CA GLU A 481 -5.41 43.78 -1.16
C GLU A 481 -4.34 42.87 -1.79
N TRP A 482 -4.42 41.58 -1.52
CA TRP A 482 -3.50 40.62 -2.05
C TRP A 482 -3.56 40.51 -3.59
N PHE A 483 -4.74 40.56 -4.19
CA PHE A 483 -4.91 40.57 -5.65
C PHE A 483 -4.14 41.72 -6.31
N TRP A 484 -4.20 42.90 -5.70
CA TRP A 484 -3.51 44.08 -6.21
C TRP A 484 -2.00 43.94 -6.17
N GLY A 485 -1.46 43.35 -5.08
CA GLY A 485 -0.03 43.06 -4.94
C GLY A 485 0.47 42.09 -5.98
N VAL A 486 -0.25 40.99 -6.20
CA VAL A 486 0.11 39.95 -7.21
C VAL A 486 -0.01 40.45 -8.64
N LEU A 487 -0.97 41.32 -8.90
CA LEU A 487 -1.09 42.00 -10.21
C LEU A 487 0.05 43.02 -10.44
N GLY A 488 0.85 43.32 -9.41
CA GLY A 488 1.95 44.27 -9.50
C GLY A 488 1.47 45.71 -9.60
N ILE A 489 0.35 46.04 -8.96
CA ILE A 489 -0.25 47.39 -8.95
C ILE A 489 -0.15 47.98 -7.56
N PRO A 490 0.53 49.11 -7.34
CA PRO A 490 0.62 49.76 -6.04
C PRO A 490 -0.75 50.28 -5.53
N LYS A 491 -1.04 50.04 -4.25
CA LYS A 491 -2.32 50.32 -3.58
C LYS A 491 -2.76 51.78 -3.64
N ASN A 492 -1.84 52.71 -3.62
CA ASN A 492 -2.06 54.18 -3.55
C ASN A 492 -2.70 54.73 -4.82
N ILE A 493 -2.84 53.93 -5.88
CA ILE A 493 -3.39 54.38 -7.17
C ILE A 493 -4.91 54.18 -7.25
N ILE A 494 -5.53 53.38 -6.35
CA ILE A 494 -6.88 52.81 -6.56
C ILE A 494 -7.98 53.53 -5.77
N GLY A 495 -7.68 54.27 -4.72
CA GLY A 495 -8.68 55.08 -3.96
C GLY A 495 -9.86 54.26 -3.39
N LEU A 496 -9.69 52.97 -3.12
CA LEU A 496 -10.73 52.09 -2.55
C LEU A 496 -10.62 52.11 -1.01
N GLY A 497 -11.71 52.43 -0.35
CA GLY A 497 -11.85 52.43 1.10
C GLY A 497 -11.65 51.03 1.70
N GLU A 498 -11.33 50.97 2.97
CA GLU A 498 -11.05 49.78 3.77
C GLU A 498 -12.18 48.75 3.66
N ALA A 499 -11.83 47.54 3.22
CA ALA A 499 -12.75 46.41 3.22
C ALA A 499 -12.81 45.78 4.63
N GLU A 500 -14.02 45.45 5.07
CA GLU A 500 -14.32 44.78 6.34
C GLU A 500 -13.48 43.51 6.56
N LYS A 501 -12.87 43.38 7.73
CA LYS A 501 -12.10 42.22 8.14
C LYS A 501 -12.99 41.01 8.24
N ILE A 502 -12.71 39.98 7.46
CA ILE A 502 -13.28 38.64 7.66
C ILE A 502 -12.57 37.99 8.86
N GLU A 503 -13.35 37.61 9.90
CA GLU A 503 -12.83 36.96 11.10
C GLU A 503 -12.17 35.60 10.75
N GLU A 504 -10.97 35.37 11.28
CA GLU A 504 -10.26 34.11 11.19
C GLU A 504 -11.03 33.00 11.93
N PRO A 505 -11.11 31.75 11.36
CA PRO A 505 -11.68 30.61 12.07
C PRO A 505 -10.80 30.25 13.27
N LYS A 506 -11.40 30.19 14.47
CA LYS A 506 -10.75 29.73 15.70
C LYS A 506 -10.14 28.35 15.55
N GLU A 507 -8.89 28.18 15.97
CA GLU A 507 -8.18 26.90 16.07
C GLU A 507 -9.04 25.84 16.75
N ALA A 508 -9.18 24.69 16.08
CA ALA A 508 -9.81 23.52 16.67
C ALA A 508 -8.89 22.90 17.72
N THR A 509 -9.31 22.99 18.98
CA THR A 509 -8.68 22.31 20.11
C THR A 509 -8.69 20.80 19.92
N ASN A 510 -7.55 20.17 20.13
CA ASN A 510 -7.38 18.71 20.18
C ASN A 510 -8.38 18.05 21.15
N PRO A 511 -9.02 16.94 20.79
CA PRO A 511 -9.76 16.13 21.75
C PRO A 511 -8.80 15.32 22.63
N PRO A 512 -9.14 15.12 23.93
CA PRO A 512 -8.29 14.41 24.87
C PRO A 512 -8.22 12.91 24.55
N ALA A 513 -7.06 12.36 24.80
CA ALA A 513 -6.79 10.92 24.75
C ALA A 513 -7.67 10.15 25.77
N LYS A 514 -8.36 9.15 25.28
CA LYS A 514 -8.84 8.00 26.04
C LYS A 514 -8.65 6.72 25.25
#